data_d83f59fd2737b3a929eca8f7f4a90e37
#
_entry.id   d83f59fd2737b3a929eca8f7f4a90e37
#
_cell.length_a   1.000
_cell.length_b   1.000
_cell.length_c   1.000
_cell.angle_alpha   90.00
_cell.angle_beta   90.00
_cell.angle_gamma   90.00
#
_symmetry.space_group_name_H-M   'P 1'
#
loop_
_entity.id
_entity.type
_entity.pdbx_description
1 polymer ?
#
loop_
_entity_poly.entity_id
_entity_poly.type
_entity_poly.pdbx_seq_one_letter_code
_entity_poly.pdbx_strand_id
1 'polypeptide(L)'
;MANVSFTLNGTAVSVDSQGTLLTALRDHLRIPSVKDGCAPQGQCGCCTVWVDGEPRVSCVTPVQRVDGRVVTTVEGLDVDVRQAWGEAMCATGGSQCGFCTPGIIMRLEAGKDLLAHMCRCTGWQTIHEAVRVRRGEVVLPTSLERDLGNAQRRAEIEGRAPQVVGPLVALGAGGFADDIAPHDALVAVPSVSGEWFVGETTADARRAAATVQGRKSSLSVTYPVVFPGDFSSPSFVHTLQTTWVEPAYLEPDAVWCQPGGKPVGPLLNGGAFGAKSITSELALELQEVARRLANEHQRPVRVVLSREDVVRRSPKRPPMALGVHSDGSGEVWVARTSGIAHLISSYAPDWTLHEVDVDGPATAVEVRAAGWAEIAVMKSSVSAVTEWGDYVVAPEGAQAWARVDKDGIQVRVQCGRVLDETVLRSYCIGAAHMALGWVRSEGIAVNENGEPVDLTIRSFGVIRAVDTPAIEIELVASDDPAVNGSDAVFAAVAAATWRAAGFPAQWPCQR
;
A
#
# COMPACT_ATOMS: atom_id res chain seq x y z
N MET A 1 6.20 -24.13 -30.94
CA MET A 1 6.38 -24.12 -29.47
C MET A 1 5.39 -25.10 -28.87
N ALA A 2 5.71 -25.79 -27.79
CA ALA A 2 4.76 -26.71 -27.16
C ALA A 2 3.67 -25.89 -26.42
N ASN A 3 2.43 -26.32 -26.54
CA ASN A 3 1.33 -25.71 -25.79
C ASN A 3 1.08 -26.50 -24.51
N VAL A 4 0.62 -25.80 -23.49
CA VAL A 4 0.12 -26.33 -22.21
C VAL A 4 -1.40 -26.22 -22.23
N SER A 5 -2.07 -27.31 -21.96
CA SER A 5 -3.54 -27.38 -21.94
C SER A 5 -4.03 -27.69 -20.52
N PHE A 6 -4.96 -26.88 -20.01
CA PHE A 6 -5.53 -27.09 -18.68
C PHE A 6 -7.00 -26.63 -18.65
N THR A 7 -7.71 -26.96 -17.58
CA THR A 7 -9.07 -26.47 -17.37
C THR A 7 -9.02 -25.22 -16.51
N LEU A 8 -9.49 -24.07 -17.03
CA LEU A 8 -9.62 -22.82 -16.29
C LEU A 8 -11.10 -22.54 -16.00
N ASN A 9 -11.48 -22.48 -14.74
CA ASN A 9 -12.86 -22.16 -14.31
C ASN A 9 -13.91 -23.02 -15.03
N GLY A 10 -13.62 -24.33 -15.23
CA GLY A 10 -14.49 -25.26 -15.95
C GLY A 10 -14.35 -25.26 -17.47
N THR A 11 -13.56 -24.37 -18.07
CA THR A 11 -13.36 -24.29 -19.53
C THR A 11 -11.97 -24.78 -19.92
N ALA A 12 -11.88 -25.64 -20.94
CA ALA A 12 -10.58 -26.06 -21.47
C ALA A 12 -9.89 -24.95 -22.22
N VAL A 13 -8.64 -24.66 -21.87
CA VAL A 13 -7.81 -23.61 -22.47
C VAL A 13 -6.44 -24.17 -22.87
N SER A 14 -5.79 -23.51 -23.84
CA SER A 14 -4.43 -23.86 -24.27
C SER A 14 -3.62 -22.58 -24.43
N VAL A 15 -2.43 -22.56 -23.86
CA VAL A 15 -1.53 -21.40 -23.87
C VAL A 15 -0.11 -21.83 -24.23
N ASP A 16 0.76 -20.88 -24.58
CA ASP A 16 2.19 -21.15 -24.75
C ASP A 16 2.79 -21.72 -23.44
N SER A 17 3.68 -22.69 -23.59
CA SER A 17 4.38 -23.36 -22.49
C SER A 17 5.42 -22.46 -21.78
N GLN A 18 5.65 -21.24 -22.24
CA GLN A 18 6.65 -20.35 -21.65
C GLN A 18 6.08 -19.48 -20.53
N GLY A 19 6.93 -19.15 -19.54
CA GLY A 19 6.59 -18.24 -18.46
C GLY A 19 5.89 -18.89 -17.28
N THR A 20 5.21 -18.07 -16.51
CA THR A 20 4.51 -18.47 -15.30
C THR A 20 3.00 -18.60 -15.54
N LEU A 21 2.31 -19.28 -14.63
CA LEU A 21 0.85 -19.33 -14.63
C LEU A 21 0.25 -17.91 -14.54
N LEU A 22 0.89 -16.99 -13.82
CA LEU A 22 0.44 -15.58 -13.76
C LEU A 22 0.43 -14.93 -15.15
N THR A 23 1.51 -15.08 -15.93
CA THR A 23 1.59 -14.56 -17.31
C THR A 23 0.49 -15.17 -18.18
N ALA A 24 0.27 -16.49 -18.10
CA ALA A 24 -0.80 -17.15 -18.83
C ALA A 24 -2.19 -16.58 -18.47
N LEU A 25 -2.47 -16.42 -17.18
CA LEU A 25 -3.77 -15.92 -16.72
C LEU A 25 -3.99 -14.43 -17.06
N ARG A 26 -2.99 -13.58 -16.89
CA ARG A 26 -3.16 -12.15 -17.13
C ARG A 26 -2.98 -11.74 -18.59
N ASP A 27 -1.90 -12.19 -19.23
CA ASP A 27 -1.53 -11.69 -20.57
C ASP A 27 -2.28 -12.43 -21.68
N HIS A 28 -2.49 -13.75 -21.54
CA HIS A 28 -3.18 -14.54 -22.57
C HIS A 28 -4.69 -14.69 -22.31
N LEU A 29 -5.08 -14.99 -21.06
CA LEU A 29 -6.46 -15.35 -20.73
C LEU A 29 -7.26 -14.21 -20.09
N ARG A 30 -6.61 -13.07 -19.83
CA ARG A 30 -7.23 -11.82 -19.35
C ARG A 30 -8.08 -11.98 -18.09
N ILE A 31 -7.50 -12.62 -17.07
CA ILE A 31 -8.12 -12.77 -15.75
C ILE A 31 -7.61 -11.65 -14.83
N PRO A 32 -8.32 -10.53 -14.69
CA PRO A 32 -7.84 -9.36 -13.97
C PRO A 32 -7.83 -9.54 -12.45
N SER A 33 -8.58 -10.48 -11.87
CA SER A 33 -8.59 -10.75 -10.43
C SER A 33 -7.26 -11.30 -9.93
N VAL A 34 -6.46 -11.94 -10.78
CA VAL A 34 -5.14 -12.47 -10.44
C VAL A 34 -4.12 -11.35 -10.52
N LYS A 35 -3.72 -10.77 -9.38
CA LYS A 35 -2.93 -9.54 -9.30
C LYS A 35 -1.43 -9.79 -9.16
N ASP A 36 -0.60 -8.95 -9.80
CA ASP A 36 0.87 -9.00 -9.73
C ASP A 36 1.43 -7.96 -8.74
N GLY A 37 1.21 -8.13 -7.44
CA GLY A 37 1.57 -7.13 -6.43
C GLY A 37 3.05 -7.08 -6.07
N CYS A 38 3.76 -8.21 -6.05
CA CYS A 38 5.22 -8.25 -5.83
C CYS A 38 6.02 -8.29 -7.14
N ALA A 39 5.41 -8.39 -8.26
CA ALA A 39 5.76 -8.20 -9.66
C ALA A 39 7.14 -8.73 -10.13
N PRO A 40 7.42 -10.04 -10.12
CA PRO A 40 6.83 -11.19 -9.45
C PRO A 40 7.82 -11.86 -8.48
N GLN A 41 7.72 -11.61 -7.18
CA GLN A 41 8.67 -12.14 -6.18
C GLN A 41 8.15 -13.36 -5.40
N GLY A 42 6.88 -13.77 -5.59
CA GLY A 42 6.26 -14.88 -4.84
C GLY A 42 6.00 -14.59 -3.37
N GLN A 43 5.82 -13.32 -2.99
CA GLN A 43 5.84 -12.89 -1.60
C GLN A 43 4.53 -12.26 -1.08
N CYS A 44 3.72 -11.64 -1.95
CA CYS A 44 2.53 -10.88 -1.51
C CYS A 44 1.23 -11.69 -1.45
N GLY A 45 1.14 -12.80 -2.17
CA GLY A 45 -0.06 -13.64 -2.24
C GLY A 45 -1.21 -13.11 -3.11
N CYS A 46 -1.10 -11.91 -3.71
CA CYS A 46 -2.18 -11.31 -4.52
C CYS A 46 -2.54 -12.15 -5.77
N CYS A 47 -1.61 -12.97 -6.26
CA CYS A 47 -1.78 -13.85 -7.41
C CYS A 47 -2.19 -15.27 -7.03
N THR A 48 -2.74 -15.49 -5.84
CA THR A 48 -3.17 -16.83 -5.40
C THR A 48 -4.36 -17.33 -6.22
N VAL A 49 -4.22 -18.54 -6.76
CA VAL A 49 -5.27 -19.29 -7.46
C VAL A 49 -5.28 -20.72 -6.93
N TRP A 50 -6.28 -21.53 -7.23
CA TRP A 50 -6.22 -22.96 -6.95
C TRP A 50 -5.68 -23.72 -8.15
N VAL A 51 -4.88 -24.75 -7.86
CA VAL A 51 -4.48 -25.79 -8.81
C VAL A 51 -4.88 -27.11 -8.20
N ASP A 52 -5.82 -27.80 -8.81
CA ASP A 52 -6.47 -29.03 -8.30
C ASP A 52 -7.02 -28.84 -6.86
N GLY A 53 -7.68 -27.71 -6.61
CA GLY A 53 -8.26 -27.36 -5.30
C GLY A 53 -7.28 -26.83 -4.26
N GLU A 54 -5.96 -26.85 -4.51
CA GLU A 54 -4.94 -26.37 -3.57
C GLU A 54 -4.44 -24.96 -3.95
N PRO A 55 -4.35 -24.01 -2.99
CA PRO A 55 -3.91 -22.64 -3.27
C PRO A 55 -2.42 -22.58 -3.64
N ARG A 56 -2.13 -21.89 -4.74
CA ARG A 56 -0.78 -21.66 -5.27
C ARG A 56 -0.60 -20.20 -5.69
N VAL A 57 0.58 -19.66 -5.48
CA VAL A 57 0.97 -18.35 -6.03
C VAL A 57 1.39 -18.49 -7.48
N SER A 58 0.58 -17.96 -8.40
CA SER A 58 0.76 -18.17 -9.84
C SER A 58 2.02 -17.50 -10.39
N CYS A 59 2.53 -16.43 -9.79
CA CYS A 59 3.71 -15.70 -10.27
C CYS A 59 5.03 -16.49 -10.19
N VAL A 60 5.09 -17.54 -9.38
CA VAL A 60 6.26 -18.43 -9.26
C VAL A 60 5.95 -19.88 -9.63
N THR A 61 4.77 -20.13 -10.18
CA THR A 61 4.35 -21.43 -10.69
C THR A 61 4.62 -21.47 -12.19
N PRO A 62 5.58 -22.28 -12.70
CA PRO A 62 5.77 -22.46 -14.14
C PRO A 62 4.50 -22.97 -14.79
N VAL A 63 4.11 -22.42 -15.94
CA VAL A 63 2.85 -22.80 -16.62
C VAL A 63 2.82 -24.28 -17.00
N GLN A 64 3.96 -24.88 -17.34
CA GLN A 64 4.05 -26.32 -17.67
C GLN A 64 3.60 -27.23 -16.51
N ARG A 65 3.64 -26.75 -15.25
CA ARG A 65 3.21 -27.54 -14.10
C ARG A 65 1.70 -27.65 -13.96
N VAL A 66 0.93 -26.94 -14.76
CA VAL A 66 -0.53 -27.04 -14.76
C VAL A 66 -1.09 -27.78 -15.98
N ASP A 67 -0.23 -28.39 -16.80
CA ASP A 67 -0.68 -29.21 -17.93
C ASP A 67 -1.58 -30.36 -17.46
N GLY A 68 -2.75 -30.46 -18.07
CA GLY A 68 -3.80 -31.46 -17.72
C GLY A 68 -4.51 -31.22 -16.38
N ARG A 69 -4.22 -30.11 -15.66
CA ARG A 69 -4.77 -29.81 -14.33
C ARG A 69 -5.97 -28.87 -14.39
N VAL A 70 -6.61 -28.71 -13.24
CA VAL A 70 -7.71 -27.77 -13.04
C VAL A 70 -7.19 -26.52 -12.31
N VAL A 71 -7.36 -25.37 -12.93
CA VAL A 71 -7.03 -24.04 -12.35
C VAL A 71 -8.33 -23.31 -12.07
N THR A 72 -8.48 -22.81 -10.85
CA THR A 72 -9.64 -22.01 -10.43
C THR A 72 -9.18 -20.67 -9.91
N THR A 73 -9.74 -19.59 -10.46
CA THR A 73 -9.59 -18.20 -9.97
C THR A 73 -10.85 -17.78 -9.21
N VAL A 74 -10.89 -16.56 -8.68
CA VAL A 74 -12.09 -16.08 -7.97
C VAL A 74 -13.34 -16.12 -8.85
N GLU A 75 -13.18 -15.93 -10.17
CA GLU A 75 -14.28 -16.01 -11.14
C GLU A 75 -14.85 -17.43 -11.27
N GLY A 76 -14.06 -18.43 -10.97
CA GLY A 76 -14.46 -19.85 -11.04
C GLY A 76 -15.04 -20.43 -9.76
N LEU A 77 -15.10 -19.66 -8.68
CA LEU A 77 -15.85 -20.04 -7.48
C LEU A 77 -17.35 -20.00 -7.77
N ASP A 78 -18.12 -20.81 -7.05
CA ASP A 78 -19.59 -20.77 -7.14
C ASP A 78 -20.12 -19.36 -6.92
N VAL A 79 -21.21 -19.02 -7.64
CA VAL A 79 -21.76 -17.65 -7.61
C VAL A 79 -22.14 -17.21 -6.19
N ASP A 80 -22.75 -18.11 -5.41
CA ASP A 80 -23.16 -17.82 -4.03
C ASP A 80 -21.93 -17.61 -3.11
N VAL A 81 -20.86 -18.37 -3.33
CA VAL A 81 -19.59 -18.21 -2.59
C VAL A 81 -18.95 -16.86 -2.91
N ARG A 82 -18.91 -16.47 -4.19
CA ARG A 82 -18.38 -15.17 -4.60
C ARG A 82 -19.18 -14.01 -4.00
N GLN A 83 -20.51 -14.09 -4.11
CA GLN A 83 -21.40 -13.08 -3.56
C GLN A 83 -21.21 -12.96 -2.05
N ALA A 84 -21.20 -14.05 -1.32
CA ALA A 84 -21.03 -14.06 0.13
C ALA A 84 -19.67 -13.45 0.56
N TRP A 85 -18.56 -13.72 -0.16
CA TRP A 85 -17.28 -13.06 0.10
C TRP A 85 -17.30 -11.58 -0.23
N GLY A 86 -17.86 -11.19 -1.37
CA GLY A 86 -18.00 -9.79 -1.75
C GLY A 86 -18.77 -8.99 -0.70
N GLU A 87 -19.91 -9.50 -0.26
CA GLU A 87 -20.74 -8.87 0.77
C GLU A 87 -20.02 -8.83 2.13
N ALA A 88 -19.39 -9.92 2.58
CA ALA A 88 -18.67 -9.94 3.84
C ALA A 88 -17.52 -8.92 3.86
N MET A 89 -16.71 -8.87 2.80
CA MET A 89 -15.61 -7.89 2.68
C MET A 89 -16.13 -6.44 2.60
N CYS A 90 -17.24 -6.20 1.91
CA CYS A 90 -17.88 -4.88 1.84
C CYS A 90 -18.44 -4.47 3.21
N ALA A 91 -19.14 -5.37 3.90
CA ALA A 91 -19.79 -5.09 5.19
C ALA A 91 -18.81 -4.81 6.33
N THR A 92 -17.59 -5.34 6.27
CA THR A 92 -16.56 -5.14 7.31
C THR A 92 -15.54 -4.07 6.95
N GLY A 93 -15.49 -3.60 5.69
CA GLY A 93 -14.37 -2.81 5.18
C GLY A 93 -13.10 -3.65 4.99
N GLY A 94 -13.22 -4.97 4.85
CA GLY A 94 -12.12 -5.90 4.60
C GLY A 94 -11.50 -5.77 3.19
N SER A 95 -12.12 -4.99 2.31
CA SER A 95 -11.59 -4.59 1.02
C SER A 95 -11.66 -3.08 0.88
N GLN A 96 -10.52 -2.39 0.88
CA GLN A 96 -10.44 -0.97 0.53
C GLN A 96 -10.10 -0.83 -0.96
N CYS A 97 -8.83 -0.79 -1.36
CA CYS A 97 -8.46 -0.72 -2.78
C CYS A 97 -8.78 -2.01 -3.56
N GLY A 98 -8.92 -3.16 -2.91
CA GLY A 98 -9.29 -4.43 -3.52
C GLY A 98 -8.16 -5.18 -4.23
N PHE A 99 -6.95 -4.64 -4.30
CA PHE A 99 -5.85 -5.27 -5.05
C PHE A 99 -5.44 -6.64 -4.51
N CYS A 100 -5.28 -6.77 -3.19
CA CYS A 100 -4.89 -8.04 -2.57
C CYS A 100 -6.07 -9.01 -2.34
N THR A 101 -7.30 -8.51 -2.35
CA THR A 101 -8.46 -9.21 -1.83
C THR A 101 -8.82 -10.48 -2.60
N PRO A 102 -8.80 -10.54 -3.94
CA PRO A 102 -9.08 -11.80 -4.65
C PRO A 102 -8.13 -12.94 -4.23
N GLY A 103 -6.82 -12.68 -4.14
CA GLY A 103 -5.85 -13.67 -3.69
C GLY A 103 -6.05 -14.11 -2.23
N ILE A 104 -6.47 -13.19 -1.37
CA ILE A 104 -6.82 -13.47 0.03
C ILE A 104 -8.06 -14.38 0.09
N ILE A 105 -9.11 -14.06 -0.66
CA ILE A 105 -10.32 -14.89 -0.76
C ILE A 105 -9.98 -16.32 -1.20
N MET A 106 -9.19 -16.46 -2.26
CA MET A 106 -8.78 -17.79 -2.76
C MET A 106 -8.02 -18.59 -1.70
N ARG A 107 -7.23 -17.93 -0.87
CA ARG A 107 -6.50 -18.58 0.22
C ARG A 107 -7.42 -19.00 1.37
N LEU A 108 -8.32 -18.11 1.80
CA LEU A 108 -9.23 -18.33 2.91
C LEU A 108 -10.32 -19.35 2.58
N GLU A 109 -10.88 -19.31 1.37
CA GLU A 109 -11.90 -20.27 0.94
C GLU A 109 -11.34 -21.71 0.81
N ALA A 110 -10.03 -21.84 0.56
CA ALA A 110 -9.34 -23.13 0.65
C ALA A 110 -9.07 -23.60 2.10
N GLY A 111 -9.57 -22.90 3.11
CA GLY A 111 -9.38 -23.23 4.53
C GLY A 111 -7.94 -23.05 5.03
N LYS A 112 -7.13 -22.19 4.39
CA LYS A 112 -5.71 -21.99 4.74
C LYS A 112 -5.49 -20.62 5.37
N ASP A 113 -4.60 -20.55 6.35
CA ASP A 113 -4.22 -19.31 7.03
C ASP A 113 -3.43 -18.34 6.16
N LEU A 114 -3.50 -17.05 6.46
CA LEU A 114 -2.82 -15.95 5.76
C LEU A 114 -1.35 -15.80 6.21
N LEU A 115 -0.50 -16.78 5.89
CA LEU A 115 0.89 -16.78 6.36
C LEU A 115 1.80 -15.77 5.66
N ALA A 116 1.61 -15.56 4.37
CA ALA A 116 2.51 -14.79 3.51
C ALA A 116 1.79 -13.76 2.63
N HIS A 117 0.51 -13.52 2.88
CA HIS A 117 -0.26 -12.51 2.17
C HIS A 117 0.09 -11.13 2.72
N MET A 118 -0.03 -10.12 1.87
CA MET A 118 0.16 -8.73 2.24
C MET A 118 -1.08 -7.91 1.92
N CYS A 119 -1.47 -7.09 2.87
CA CYS A 119 -2.44 -6.01 2.70
C CYS A 119 -1.87 -4.74 3.31
N ARG A 120 -1.91 -3.63 2.58
CA ARG A 120 -1.44 -2.34 3.08
C ARG A 120 -2.55 -1.49 3.68
N CYS A 121 -3.80 -1.76 3.32
CA CYS A 121 -4.92 -0.86 3.57
C CYS A 121 -5.65 -1.14 4.88
N THR A 122 -5.99 -2.41 5.15
CA THR A 122 -7.07 -2.80 6.08
C THR A 122 -6.60 -3.10 7.50
N GLY A 123 -5.29 -3.15 7.75
CA GLY A 123 -4.75 -3.58 9.05
C GLY A 123 -5.15 -4.99 9.46
N TRP A 124 -5.57 -5.84 8.51
CA TRP A 124 -5.93 -7.26 8.65
C TRP A 124 -7.20 -7.54 9.46
N GLN A 125 -7.49 -6.76 10.51
CA GLN A 125 -8.61 -7.02 11.42
C GLN A 125 -9.94 -7.09 10.70
N THR A 126 -10.22 -6.14 9.79
CA THR A 126 -11.47 -6.13 9.02
C THR A 126 -11.58 -7.32 8.05
N ILE A 127 -10.47 -7.88 7.60
CA ILE A 127 -10.43 -9.15 6.83
C ILE A 127 -10.80 -10.33 7.73
N HIS A 128 -10.26 -10.39 8.95
CA HIS A 128 -10.64 -11.43 9.92
C HIS A 128 -12.12 -11.33 10.32
N GLU A 129 -12.64 -10.12 10.45
CA GLU A 129 -14.08 -9.89 10.66
C GLU A 129 -14.91 -10.40 9.47
N ALA A 130 -14.47 -10.18 8.23
CA ALA A 130 -15.12 -10.73 7.03
C ALA A 130 -15.16 -12.27 7.04
N VAL A 131 -14.12 -12.93 7.53
CA VAL A 131 -14.12 -14.39 7.73
C VAL A 131 -15.21 -14.81 8.72
N ARG A 132 -15.38 -14.10 9.82
CA ARG A 132 -16.42 -14.39 10.82
C ARG A 132 -17.84 -14.19 10.26
N VAL A 133 -18.03 -13.12 9.48
CA VAL A 133 -19.30 -12.90 8.76
C VAL A 133 -19.55 -14.04 7.78
N ARG A 134 -18.57 -14.43 6.98
CA ARG A 134 -18.66 -15.52 5.99
C ARG A 134 -19.00 -16.87 6.65
N ARG A 135 -18.54 -17.10 7.86
CA ARG A 135 -18.86 -18.29 8.66
C ARG A 135 -20.21 -18.23 9.39
N GLY A 136 -20.93 -17.12 9.29
CA GLY A 136 -22.20 -16.90 10.01
C GLY A 136 -22.05 -16.66 11.52
N GLU A 137 -20.82 -16.37 11.98
CA GLU A 137 -20.55 -16.05 13.40
C GLU A 137 -21.04 -14.64 13.79
N VAL A 138 -21.11 -13.75 12.81
CA VAL A 138 -21.56 -12.36 12.95
C VAL A 138 -22.44 -12.01 11.76
N VAL A 139 -23.55 -11.30 12.02
CA VAL A 139 -24.42 -10.74 10.99
C VAL A 139 -24.23 -9.22 10.98
N LEU A 140 -23.92 -8.67 9.81
CA LEU A 140 -23.76 -7.23 9.59
C LEU A 140 -24.70 -6.77 8.48
N PRO A 141 -25.01 -5.45 8.40
CA PRO A 141 -25.74 -4.87 7.29
C PRO A 141 -25.11 -5.22 5.93
N THR A 142 -25.94 -5.55 4.96
CA THR A 142 -25.50 -5.83 3.58
C THR A 142 -25.21 -4.53 2.81
N SER A 143 -24.61 -4.64 1.63
CA SER A 143 -24.41 -3.48 0.75
C SER A 143 -25.71 -2.83 0.30
N LEU A 144 -26.83 -3.58 0.29
CA LEU A 144 -28.15 -3.06 -0.04
C LEU A 144 -28.75 -2.17 1.07
N GLU A 145 -28.28 -2.34 2.33
CA GLU A 145 -28.73 -1.58 3.50
C GLU A 145 -27.83 -0.35 3.76
N ARG A 146 -26.72 -0.22 3.02
CA ARG A 146 -25.75 0.87 3.19
C ARG A 146 -25.84 1.87 2.03
N ASP A 147 -25.63 3.14 2.34
CA ASP A 147 -25.41 4.19 1.34
C ASP A 147 -23.97 4.10 0.79
N LEU A 148 -23.78 3.32 -0.28
CA LEU A 148 -22.47 3.15 -0.92
C LEU A 148 -21.95 4.46 -1.54
N GLY A 149 -22.81 5.45 -1.84
CA GLY A 149 -22.36 6.77 -2.28
C GLY A 149 -21.66 7.54 -1.15
N ASN A 150 -22.21 7.52 0.06
CA ASN A 150 -21.55 8.08 1.23
C ASN A 150 -20.30 7.29 1.61
N ALA A 151 -20.33 5.96 1.47
CA ALA A 151 -19.18 5.10 1.70
C ALA A 151 -18.00 5.46 0.74
N GLN A 152 -18.29 5.66 -0.55
CA GLN A 152 -17.31 6.08 -1.53
C GLN A 152 -16.74 7.47 -1.21
N ARG A 153 -17.60 8.44 -0.90
CA ARG A 153 -17.14 9.78 -0.49
C ARG A 153 -16.23 9.73 0.74
N ARG A 154 -16.56 8.88 1.73
CA ARG A 154 -15.69 8.70 2.89
C ARG A 154 -14.36 8.08 2.50
N ALA A 155 -14.34 7.07 1.64
CA ALA A 155 -13.12 6.44 1.14
C ALA A 155 -12.22 7.43 0.36
N GLU A 156 -12.80 8.33 -0.43
CA GLU A 156 -12.08 9.38 -1.13
C GLU A 156 -11.43 10.38 -0.17
N ILE A 157 -12.12 10.78 0.90
CA ILE A 157 -11.56 11.67 1.94
C ILE A 157 -10.38 10.99 2.62
N GLU A 158 -10.54 9.74 3.06
CA GLU A 158 -9.49 9.01 3.79
C GLU A 158 -8.30 8.62 2.91
N GLY A 159 -8.55 8.19 1.68
CA GLY A 159 -7.53 7.77 0.72
C GLY A 159 -6.89 8.91 -0.08
N ARG A 160 -7.47 10.11 -0.04
CA ARG A 160 -7.10 11.28 -0.87
C ARG A 160 -7.08 10.97 -2.36
N ALA A 161 -7.87 9.99 -2.78
CA ALA A 161 -7.96 9.53 -4.16
C ALA A 161 -9.33 8.92 -4.43
N PRO A 162 -9.83 9.00 -5.67
CA PRO A 162 -11.06 8.33 -6.07
C PRO A 162 -11.00 6.84 -5.76
N GLN A 163 -12.06 6.30 -5.18
CA GLN A 163 -12.14 4.89 -4.82
C GLN A 163 -13.57 4.37 -4.92
N VAL A 164 -13.73 3.22 -5.54
CA VAL A 164 -15.01 2.51 -5.57
C VAL A 164 -15.18 1.69 -4.29
N VAL A 165 -16.37 1.73 -3.71
CA VAL A 165 -16.77 0.89 -2.56
C VAL A 165 -17.91 -0.02 -3.00
N GLY A 166 -17.76 -1.32 -2.77
CA GLY A 166 -18.79 -2.30 -3.12
C GLY A 166 -18.28 -3.74 -3.13
N PRO A 167 -19.18 -4.73 -3.17
CA PRO A 167 -18.82 -6.14 -3.12
C PRO A 167 -17.89 -6.58 -4.26
N LEU A 168 -18.04 -6.03 -5.46
CA LEU A 168 -17.23 -6.40 -6.63
C LEU A 168 -15.77 -5.99 -6.51
N VAL A 169 -15.44 -4.99 -5.70
CA VAL A 169 -14.06 -4.57 -5.43
C VAL A 169 -13.25 -5.73 -4.85
N ALA A 170 -13.84 -6.46 -3.91
CA ALA A 170 -13.23 -7.65 -3.30
C ALA A 170 -12.99 -8.78 -4.29
N LEU A 171 -13.74 -8.83 -5.38
CA LEU A 171 -13.66 -9.84 -6.43
C LEU A 171 -12.76 -9.45 -7.61
N GLY A 172 -12.06 -8.31 -7.51
CA GLY A 172 -11.08 -7.87 -8.49
C GLY A 172 -11.46 -6.64 -9.32
N ALA A 173 -12.66 -6.09 -9.13
CA ALA A 173 -13.14 -4.90 -9.86
C ALA A 173 -12.73 -3.56 -9.19
N GLY A 174 -11.49 -3.48 -8.73
CA GLY A 174 -10.93 -2.26 -8.10
C GLY A 174 -10.57 -1.15 -9.09
N GLY A 175 -10.57 -1.42 -10.41
CA GLY A 175 -10.33 -0.41 -11.44
C GLY A 175 -8.87 0.03 -11.55
N PHE A 176 -7.94 -0.91 -11.70
CA PHE A 176 -6.51 -0.62 -11.84
C PHE A 176 -6.11 -0.44 -13.31
N ALA A 177 -5.10 0.39 -13.58
CA ALA A 177 -4.69 0.74 -14.93
C ALA A 177 -4.32 -0.48 -15.79
N ASP A 178 -3.57 -1.42 -15.24
CA ASP A 178 -3.16 -2.65 -15.94
C ASP A 178 -4.34 -3.60 -16.23
N ASP A 179 -5.42 -3.55 -15.44
CA ASP A 179 -6.60 -4.39 -15.62
C ASP A 179 -7.53 -3.93 -16.75
N ILE A 180 -7.55 -2.62 -17.02
CA ILE A 180 -8.41 -1.99 -18.02
C ILE A 180 -7.70 -1.68 -19.35
N ALA A 181 -6.43 -2.09 -19.47
CA ALA A 181 -5.70 -1.94 -20.73
C ALA A 181 -6.36 -2.78 -21.85
N PRO A 182 -6.35 -2.33 -23.12
CA PRO A 182 -6.87 -3.10 -24.26
C PRO A 182 -6.28 -4.51 -24.34
N HIS A 183 -7.09 -5.47 -24.81
CA HIS A 183 -6.70 -6.89 -24.87
C HIS A 183 -5.50 -7.16 -25.77
N ASP A 184 -5.31 -6.37 -26.82
CA ASP A 184 -4.23 -6.46 -27.80
C ASP A 184 -3.04 -5.55 -27.45
N ALA A 185 -3.02 -4.97 -26.24
CA ALA A 185 -1.94 -4.11 -25.80
C ALA A 185 -0.62 -4.87 -25.67
N LEU A 186 0.42 -4.36 -26.29
CA LEU A 186 1.80 -4.75 -26.03
C LEU A 186 2.18 -4.37 -24.60
N VAL A 187 3.20 -5.03 -24.06
CA VAL A 187 3.74 -4.73 -22.73
C VAL A 187 5.11 -4.09 -22.86
N ALA A 188 5.32 -2.97 -22.18
CA ALA A 188 6.61 -2.32 -22.08
C ALA A 188 7.11 -2.33 -20.62
N VAL A 189 8.35 -2.74 -20.41
CA VAL A 189 9.04 -2.73 -19.11
C VAL A 189 10.39 -2.06 -19.23
N PRO A 190 10.91 -1.39 -18.18
CA PRO A 190 12.24 -0.81 -18.20
C PRO A 190 13.30 -1.86 -17.89
N SER A 191 14.49 -1.70 -18.46
CA SER A 191 15.73 -2.33 -17.98
C SER A 191 16.25 -1.61 -16.74
N VAL A 192 17.27 -2.17 -16.10
CA VAL A 192 17.98 -1.53 -14.98
C VAL A 192 18.63 -0.19 -15.40
N SER A 193 19.02 -0.05 -16.67
CA SER A 193 19.57 1.20 -17.23
C SER A 193 18.49 2.24 -17.61
N GLY A 194 17.20 1.91 -17.48
CA GLY A 194 16.08 2.79 -17.83
C GLY A 194 15.65 2.73 -19.31
N GLU A 195 16.26 1.86 -20.12
CA GLU A 195 15.81 1.61 -21.50
C GLU A 195 14.53 0.77 -21.50
N TRP A 196 13.57 1.08 -22.41
CA TRP A 196 12.28 0.42 -22.49
C TRP A 196 12.25 -0.69 -23.54
N PHE A 197 11.78 -1.86 -23.13
CA PHE A 197 11.65 -3.04 -23.96
C PHE A 197 10.19 -3.46 -24.10
N VAL A 198 9.78 -3.77 -25.33
CA VAL A 198 8.41 -4.10 -25.67
C VAL A 198 8.29 -5.58 -26.04
N GLY A 199 7.22 -6.22 -25.59
CA GLY A 199 6.90 -7.62 -25.91
C GLY A 199 5.39 -7.84 -26.03
N GLU A 200 5.00 -9.01 -26.55
CA GLU A 200 3.59 -9.41 -26.60
C GLU A 200 3.05 -9.73 -25.20
N THR A 201 3.91 -10.20 -24.31
CA THR A 201 3.59 -10.51 -22.92
C THR A 201 4.57 -9.83 -21.96
N THR A 202 4.18 -9.74 -20.69
CA THR A 202 5.08 -9.29 -19.62
C THR A 202 6.36 -10.14 -19.55
N ALA A 203 6.25 -11.46 -19.80
CA ALA A 203 7.40 -12.36 -19.82
C ALA A 203 8.36 -12.06 -20.97
N ASP A 204 7.84 -11.75 -22.16
CA ASP A 204 8.65 -11.41 -23.32
C ASP A 204 9.38 -10.08 -23.13
N ALA A 205 8.67 -9.05 -22.67
CA ALA A 205 9.24 -7.74 -22.39
C ALA A 205 10.33 -7.83 -21.32
N ARG A 206 10.11 -8.54 -20.21
CA ARG A 206 11.10 -8.76 -19.14
C ARG A 206 12.33 -9.53 -19.64
N ARG A 207 12.14 -10.52 -20.53
CA ARG A 207 13.23 -11.26 -21.13
C ARG A 207 14.10 -10.36 -22.03
N ALA A 208 13.45 -9.54 -22.84
CA ALA A 208 14.15 -8.57 -23.70
C ALA A 208 14.90 -7.52 -22.88
N ALA A 209 14.32 -7.04 -21.80
CA ALA A 209 14.95 -6.10 -20.86
C ALA A 209 16.07 -6.72 -20.01
N ALA A 210 16.31 -8.05 -20.13
CA ALA A 210 17.22 -8.82 -19.29
C ALA A 210 17.01 -8.63 -17.78
N THR A 211 15.79 -8.25 -17.37
CA THR A 211 15.41 -8.06 -15.97
C THR A 211 15.10 -9.41 -15.35
N VAL A 212 15.98 -9.89 -14.48
CA VAL A 212 15.71 -11.01 -13.60
C VAL A 212 15.22 -10.42 -12.28
N GLN A 213 13.95 -10.60 -12.00
CA GLN A 213 13.38 -10.21 -10.71
C GLN A 213 13.97 -11.08 -9.62
N GLY A 214 14.96 -10.55 -8.91
CA GLY A 214 15.67 -11.27 -7.86
C GLY A 214 14.84 -11.36 -6.58
N ARG A 215 14.90 -12.50 -5.91
CA ARG A 215 14.51 -12.64 -4.50
C ARG A 215 15.65 -12.16 -3.59
N LYS A 216 16.28 -11.04 -3.90
CA LYS A 216 17.28 -10.49 -3.00
C LYS A 216 16.58 -9.99 -1.76
N SER A 217 16.61 -10.78 -0.69
CA SER A 217 16.53 -10.24 0.65
C SER A 217 17.92 -9.68 0.94
N SER A 218 18.10 -8.39 0.89
CA SER A 218 19.22 -7.79 1.57
C SER A 218 19.03 -8.08 3.04
N LEU A 219 20.03 -8.66 3.67
CA LEU A 219 20.14 -8.61 5.11
C LEU A 219 20.17 -7.11 5.45
N SER A 220 19.22 -6.66 6.26
CA SER A 220 18.97 -5.29 6.60
C SER A 220 20.23 -4.60 7.11
N VAL A 221 20.91 -3.90 6.24
CA VAL A 221 21.84 -2.86 6.64
C VAL A 221 21.07 -1.56 6.50
N THR A 222 20.44 -1.12 7.57
CA THR A 222 19.94 0.23 7.66
C THR A 222 21.15 1.14 7.77
N TYR A 223 21.45 1.88 6.73
CA TYR A 223 22.35 3.01 6.88
C TYR A 223 21.51 4.15 7.46
N PRO A 224 21.81 4.61 8.69
CA PRO A 224 21.13 5.78 9.22
C PRO A 224 21.44 6.96 8.32
N VAL A 225 20.42 7.75 8.01
CA VAL A 225 20.61 9.03 7.33
C VAL A 225 21.41 9.93 8.28
N VAL A 226 22.51 10.50 7.81
CA VAL A 226 23.33 11.41 8.63
C VAL A 226 22.84 12.83 8.41
N PHE A 227 22.29 13.43 9.45
CA PHE A 227 21.90 14.85 9.47
C PHE A 227 22.96 15.69 10.19
N PRO A 228 23.20 16.93 9.74
CA PRO A 228 24.26 17.79 10.28
C PRO A 228 23.94 18.42 11.66
N GLY A 229 22.77 18.12 12.24
CA GLY A 229 22.33 18.68 13.52
C GLY A 229 23.02 18.06 14.73
N ASP A 230 23.17 18.84 15.81
CA ASP A 230 23.61 18.36 17.12
C ASP A 230 22.39 17.91 17.94
N PHE A 231 22.08 16.62 17.86
CA PHE A 231 20.99 15.99 18.60
C PHE A 231 21.38 15.57 20.02
N SER A 232 22.62 15.82 20.44
CA SER A 232 23.11 15.56 21.79
C SER A 232 22.88 16.74 22.75
N SER A 233 22.34 17.85 22.27
CA SER A 233 22.07 19.05 23.07
C SER A 233 21.17 18.69 24.27
N PRO A 234 21.57 19.05 25.50
CA PRO A 234 20.78 18.79 26.71
C PRO A 234 19.49 19.63 26.77
N SER A 235 19.28 20.55 25.82
CA SER A 235 18.04 21.33 25.71
C SER A 235 16.87 20.53 25.17
N PHE A 236 17.10 19.43 24.44
CA PHE A 236 16.05 18.56 23.96
C PHE A 236 15.62 17.56 25.05
N VAL A 237 14.31 17.46 25.27
CA VAL A 237 13.72 16.43 26.15
C VAL A 237 13.75 15.08 25.47
N HIS A 238 13.38 15.05 24.18
CA HIS A 238 13.44 13.89 23.32
C HIS A 238 14.04 14.23 21.97
N THR A 239 14.72 13.27 21.37
CA THR A 239 15.21 13.33 20.00
C THR A 239 14.70 12.11 19.25
N LEU A 240 14.47 12.26 17.94
CA LEU A 240 14.01 11.19 17.06
C LEU A 240 14.70 11.30 15.72
N GLN A 241 15.17 10.18 15.20
CA GLN A 241 15.65 10.05 13.84
C GLN A 241 14.86 8.96 13.12
N THR A 242 14.27 9.30 11.97
CA THR A 242 13.55 8.37 11.09
C THR A 242 14.41 7.99 9.89
N THR A 243 14.08 6.91 9.22
CA THR A 243 14.72 6.47 7.98
C THR A 243 13.78 6.58 6.78
N TRP A 244 14.26 6.23 5.61
CA TRP A 244 13.44 6.07 4.40
C TRP A 244 12.36 5.02 4.61
N VAL A 245 11.11 5.33 4.30
CA VAL A 245 10.00 4.40 4.40
C VAL A 245 9.32 4.24 3.05
N GLU A 246 9.23 2.98 2.60
CA GLU A 246 8.50 2.61 1.40
C GLU A 246 7.00 2.67 1.67
N PRO A 247 6.19 3.38 0.86
CA PRO A 247 4.73 3.39 1.02
C PRO A 247 4.09 2.01 0.94
N ALA A 248 4.72 1.08 0.23
CA ALA A 248 4.36 -0.33 0.13
C ALA A 248 2.97 -0.60 -0.45
N TYR A 249 2.42 0.31 -1.27
CA TYR A 249 1.19 0.03 -2.02
C TYR A 249 1.41 -1.16 -2.97
N LEU A 250 0.37 -2.00 -3.11
CA LEU A 250 0.53 -3.30 -3.77
C LEU A 250 0.45 -3.24 -5.28
N GLU A 251 -0.30 -2.31 -5.85
CA GLU A 251 -0.37 -2.13 -7.29
C GLU A 251 0.92 -1.46 -7.81
N PRO A 252 1.79 -2.13 -8.58
CA PRO A 252 2.88 -1.44 -9.27
C PRO A 252 2.32 -0.39 -10.24
N ASP A 253 3.08 0.70 -10.44
CA ASP A 253 2.62 1.76 -11.34
C ASP A 253 2.52 1.24 -12.77
N ALA A 254 1.38 1.51 -13.38
CA ALA A 254 1.07 1.14 -14.76
C ALA A 254 0.34 2.26 -15.49
N VAL A 255 0.64 2.40 -16.79
CA VAL A 255 0.01 3.35 -17.69
C VAL A 255 -0.20 2.65 -19.03
N TRP A 256 -1.32 2.88 -19.70
CA TRP A 256 -1.50 2.41 -21.07
C TRP A 256 -1.95 3.55 -22.00
N CYS A 257 -1.68 3.40 -23.29
CA CYS A 257 -2.07 4.35 -24.31
C CYS A 257 -2.42 3.63 -25.62
N GLN A 258 -3.39 4.16 -26.35
CA GLN A 258 -3.67 3.77 -27.73
C GLN A 258 -2.94 4.70 -28.71
N PRO A 259 -2.65 4.27 -29.96
CA PRO A 259 -2.08 5.15 -30.97
C PRO A 259 -2.92 6.43 -31.15
N GLY A 260 -2.27 7.58 -31.10
CA GLY A 260 -2.94 8.89 -31.20
C GLY A 260 -3.81 9.26 -29.99
N GLY A 261 -3.91 8.38 -28.97
CA GLY A 261 -4.75 8.59 -27.79
C GLY A 261 -4.07 9.37 -26.67
N LYS A 262 -4.83 9.53 -25.58
CA LYS A 262 -4.32 10.06 -24.31
C LYS A 262 -3.91 8.88 -23.40
N PRO A 263 -2.79 8.98 -22.68
CA PRO A 263 -2.41 7.99 -21.68
C PRO A 263 -3.45 7.85 -20.55
N VAL A 264 -3.65 6.64 -20.08
CA VAL A 264 -4.52 6.30 -18.96
C VAL A 264 -3.67 5.71 -17.84
N GLY A 265 -3.61 6.39 -16.71
CA GLY A 265 -2.82 6.02 -15.54
C GLY A 265 -1.60 6.93 -15.30
N PRO A 266 -0.86 6.68 -14.21
CA PRO A 266 -1.23 5.71 -13.17
C PRO A 266 -2.57 6.09 -12.54
N LEU A 267 -3.42 5.11 -12.24
CA LEU A 267 -4.70 5.41 -11.58
C LEU A 267 -4.46 5.55 -10.08
N LEU A 268 -4.99 6.65 -9.53
CA LEU A 268 -4.98 6.87 -8.09
C LEU A 268 -6.03 5.97 -7.44
N ASN A 269 -5.65 5.31 -6.38
CA ASN A 269 -6.60 4.62 -5.51
C ASN A 269 -6.15 4.75 -4.05
N GLY A 270 -7.08 4.55 -3.11
CA GLY A 270 -6.84 4.74 -1.69
C GLY A 270 -5.70 3.89 -1.09
N GLY A 271 -5.25 2.85 -1.78
CA GLY A 271 -4.17 1.98 -1.32
C GLY A 271 -2.77 2.58 -1.37
N ALA A 272 -2.59 3.70 -2.07
CA ALA A 272 -1.29 4.37 -2.19
C ALA A 272 -1.07 5.47 -1.14
N PHE A 273 -2.13 5.97 -0.49
CA PHE A 273 -2.07 6.97 0.59
C PHE A 273 -1.16 8.16 0.27
N GLY A 274 -1.37 8.77 -0.92
CA GLY A 274 -0.60 9.92 -1.39
C GLY A 274 0.71 9.59 -2.13
N ALA A 275 1.17 8.34 -2.12
CA ALA A 275 2.41 7.97 -2.80
C ALA A 275 2.31 7.90 -4.34
N LYS A 276 1.09 7.83 -4.89
CA LYS A 276 0.86 7.93 -6.34
C LYS A 276 0.35 9.32 -6.68
N SER A 277 0.92 9.91 -7.72
CA SER A 277 0.48 11.18 -8.29
C SER A 277 0.44 11.05 -9.81
N ILE A 278 -0.56 11.66 -10.45
CA ILE A 278 -0.65 11.72 -11.93
C ILE A 278 0.24 12.81 -12.53
N THR A 279 0.81 13.65 -11.71
CA THR A 279 1.65 14.82 -12.10
C THR A 279 3.09 14.72 -11.59
N SER A 280 3.46 13.62 -10.91
CA SER A 280 4.86 13.39 -10.54
C SER A 280 5.73 13.18 -11.79
N GLU A 281 7.04 13.45 -11.68
CA GLU A 281 7.98 13.21 -12.78
C GLU A 281 7.89 11.78 -13.32
N LEU A 282 7.81 10.80 -12.41
CA LEU A 282 7.63 9.40 -12.79
C LEU A 282 6.33 9.17 -13.57
N ALA A 283 5.20 9.71 -13.09
CA ALA A 283 3.92 9.55 -13.78
C ALA A 283 3.94 10.17 -15.18
N LEU A 284 4.50 11.36 -15.31
CA LEU A 284 4.63 12.06 -16.61
C LEU A 284 5.54 11.29 -17.58
N GLU A 285 6.64 10.75 -17.08
CA GLU A 285 7.52 9.87 -17.87
C GLU A 285 6.78 8.63 -18.35
N LEU A 286 6.10 7.89 -17.47
CA LEU A 286 5.36 6.68 -17.84
C LEU A 286 4.27 6.98 -18.88
N GLN A 287 3.57 8.12 -18.75
CA GLN A 287 2.58 8.58 -19.71
C GLN A 287 3.20 8.89 -21.08
N GLU A 288 4.34 9.58 -21.11
CA GLU A 288 5.06 9.89 -22.34
C GLU A 288 5.57 8.63 -23.03
N VAL A 289 6.16 7.70 -22.27
CA VAL A 289 6.64 6.42 -22.80
C VAL A 289 5.48 5.60 -23.37
N ALA A 290 4.34 5.50 -22.66
CA ALA A 290 3.18 4.76 -23.16
C ALA A 290 2.66 5.35 -24.49
N ARG A 291 2.56 6.68 -24.58
CA ARG A 291 2.13 7.39 -25.80
C ARG A 291 3.12 7.20 -26.95
N ARG A 292 4.41 7.39 -26.70
CA ARG A 292 5.46 7.24 -27.71
C ARG A 292 5.48 5.82 -28.26
N LEU A 293 5.53 4.80 -27.40
CA LEU A 293 5.56 3.40 -27.82
C LEU A 293 4.29 2.96 -28.52
N ALA A 294 3.11 3.43 -28.10
CA ALA A 294 1.85 3.15 -28.79
C ALA A 294 1.87 3.70 -30.23
N ASN A 295 2.38 4.92 -30.45
CA ASN A 295 2.51 5.51 -31.77
C ASN A 295 3.58 4.80 -32.62
N GLU A 296 4.73 4.41 -32.05
CA GLU A 296 5.77 3.68 -32.75
C GLU A 296 5.30 2.31 -33.25
N HIS A 297 4.60 1.57 -32.39
CA HIS A 297 4.12 0.21 -32.71
C HIS A 297 2.76 0.19 -33.42
N GLN A 298 2.07 1.33 -33.53
CA GLN A 298 0.70 1.41 -34.07
C GLN A 298 -0.29 0.44 -33.40
N ARG A 299 -0.08 0.17 -32.13
CA ARG A 299 -0.87 -0.72 -31.25
C ARG A 299 -0.98 -0.11 -29.87
N PRO A 300 -2.01 -0.46 -29.08
CA PRO A 300 -2.03 -0.11 -27.67
C PRO A 300 -0.79 -0.66 -26.95
N VAL A 301 -0.21 0.14 -26.08
CA VAL A 301 0.92 -0.27 -25.22
C VAL A 301 0.59 0.01 -23.77
N ARG A 302 0.82 -0.98 -22.91
CA ARG A 302 0.80 -0.82 -21.46
C ARG A 302 2.23 -0.85 -20.91
N VAL A 303 2.60 0.20 -20.24
CA VAL A 303 3.87 0.36 -19.51
C VAL A 303 3.64 -0.13 -18.09
N VAL A 304 4.45 -1.06 -17.60
CA VAL A 304 4.27 -1.68 -16.29
C VAL A 304 5.62 -1.72 -15.56
N LEU A 305 5.66 -1.15 -14.35
CA LEU A 305 6.82 -1.25 -13.50
C LEU A 305 6.85 -2.58 -12.74
N SER A 306 8.05 -3.09 -12.48
CA SER A 306 8.25 -4.14 -11.49
C SER A 306 8.17 -3.59 -10.07
N ARG A 307 8.08 -4.45 -9.06
CA ARG A 307 8.19 -4.02 -7.66
C ARG A 307 9.52 -3.33 -7.37
N GLU A 308 10.60 -3.84 -7.94
CA GLU A 308 11.93 -3.25 -7.76
C GLU A 308 12.03 -1.86 -8.40
N ASP A 309 11.41 -1.66 -9.58
CA ASP A 309 11.36 -0.34 -10.22
C ASP A 309 10.56 0.65 -9.38
N VAL A 310 9.42 0.22 -8.81
CA VAL A 310 8.64 1.04 -7.88
C VAL A 310 9.50 1.47 -6.68
N VAL A 311 10.24 0.55 -6.07
CA VAL A 311 11.11 0.90 -4.92
C VAL A 311 12.21 1.89 -5.32
N ARG A 312 12.82 1.73 -6.49
CA ARG A 312 13.88 2.63 -6.95
C ARG A 312 13.38 4.01 -7.38
N ARG A 313 12.16 4.10 -7.92
CA ARG A 313 11.69 5.26 -8.69
C ARG A 313 10.52 6.02 -8.07
N SER A 314 9.64 5.34 -7.33
CA SER A 314 8.51 6.01 -6.68
C SER A 314 8.94 6.75 -5.41
N PRO A 315 8.22 7.80 -5.01
CA PRO A 315 8.59 8.60 -3.86
C PRO A 315 8.45 7.82 -2.55
N LYS A 316 9.35 8.13 -1.61
CA LYS A 316 9.39 7.60 -0.24
C LYS A 316 8.95 8.66 0.76
N ARG A 317 8.58 8.22 1.94
CA ARG A 317 8.47 9.12 3.09
C ARG A 317 9.84 9.70 3.40
N PRO A 318 9.99 11.04 3.48
CA PRO A 318 11.29 11.66 3.74
C PRO A 318 11.80 11.32 5.14
N PRO A 319 13.08 10.95 5.28
CA PRO A 319 13.70 10.79 6.58
C PRO A 319 13.88 12.16 7.26
N MET A 320 13.82 12.15 8.58
CA MET A 320 13.96 13.36 9.41
C MET A 320 14.76 13.07 10.67
N ALA A 321 15.37 14.12 11.21
CA ALA A 321 15.89 14.13 12.56
C ALA A 321 15.27 15.32 13.31
N LEU A 322 14.77 15.09 14.52
CA LEU A 322 13.99 16.06 15.27
C LEU A 322 14.48 16.11 16.73
N GLY A 323 14.41 17.29 17.33
CA GLY A 323 14.58 17.51 18.76
C GLY A 323 13.45 18.38 19.29
N VAL A 324 12.84 18.01 20.43
CA VAL A 324 11.76 18.77 21.07
C VAL A 324 12.18 19.27 22.43
N HIS A 325 11.88 20.56 22.71
CA HIS A 325 12.03 21.21 23.99
C HIS A 325 10.82 20.95 24.91
N SER A 326 10.97 21.24 26.20
CA SER A 326 9.92 21.01 27.20
C SER A 326 8.66 21.87 26.99
N ASP A 327 8.74 22.95 26.23
CA ASP A 327 7.61 23.82 25.89
C ASP A 327 6.90 23.42 24.60
N GLY A 328 7.36 22.34 23.94
CA GLY A 328 6.80 21.84 22.69
C GLY A 328 7.36 22.48 21.42
N SER A 329 8.21 23.52 21.53
CA SER A 329 9.01 24.01 20.41
C SER A 329 10.11 23.01 20.06
N GLY A 330 10.76 23.15 18.90
CA GLY A 330 11.82 22.22 18.53
C GLY A 330 12.53 22.57 17.24
N GLU A 331 13.38 21.65 16.84
CA GLU A 331 14.13 21.73 15.59
C GLU A 331 13.92 20.48 14.75
N VAL A 332 13.85 20.64 13.43
CA VAL A 332 13.72 19.54 12.48
C VAL A 332 14.68 19.70 11.31
N TRP A 333 15.44 18.66 11.06
CA TRP A 333 16.22 18.45 9.84
C TRP A 333 15.48 17.42 8.99
N VAL A 334 15.18 17.79 7.75
CA VAL A 334 14.42 16.93 6.84
C VAL A 334 15.13 16.82 5.49
N ALA A 335 15.15 15.64 4.92
CA ALA A 335 15.58 15.45 3.53
C ALA A 335 14.76 16.37 2.61
N ARG A 336 15.45 17.20 1.80
CA ARG A 336 14.80 18.17 0.91
C ARG A 336 13.70 17.52 0.10
N THR A 337 12.49 18.04 0.25
CA THR A 337 11.27 17.52 -0.36
C THR A 337 10.37 18.66 -0.78
N SER A 338 9.93 18.67 -2.01
CA SER A 338 9.08 19.74 -2.53
C SER A 338 7.84 19.93 -1.64
N GLY A 339 7.57 21.16 -1.20
CA GLY A 339 6.41 21.52 -0.38
C GLY A 339 6.54 21.24 1.12
N ILE A 340 7.55 20.49 1.58
CA ILE A 340 7.67 20.08 2.98
C ILE A 340 7.89 21.26 3.91
N ALA A 341 8.69 22.25 3.49
CA ALA A 341 8.97 23.43 4.27
C ALA A 341 7.70 24.25 4.55
N HIS A 342 6.86 24.43 3.54
CA HIS A 342 5.59 25.13 3.70
C HIS A 342 4.66 24.40 4.66
N LEU A 343 4.52 23.08 4.51
CA LEU A 343 3.67 22.27 5.37
C LEU A 343 4.13 22.31 6.84
N ILE A 344 5.42 22.12 7.10
CA ILE A 344 5.98 22.13 8.45
C ILE A 344 5.82 23.51 9.09
N SER A 345 6.19 24.60 8.39
CA SER A 345 6.08 25.94 8.92
C SER A 345 4.63 26.37 9.18
N SER A 346 3.67 25.85 8.39
CA SER A 346 2.25 26.09 8.61
C SER A 346 1.71 25.31 9.82
N TYR A 347 2.16 24.06 10.01
CA TYR A 347 1.71 23.20 11.10
C TYR A 347 2.37 23.55 12.45
N ALA A 348 3.65 23.92 12.44
CA ALA A 348 4.45 24.18 13.62
C ALA A 348 5.34 25.43 13.41
N PRO A 349 4.75 26.64 13.44
CA PRO A 349 5.50 27.88 13.22
C PRO A 349 6.53 28.19 14.33
N ASP A 350 6.44 27.52 15.44
CA ASP A 350 7.34 27.54 16.60
C ASP A 350 8.54 26.58 16.46
N TRP A 351 8.65 25.86 15.33
CA TRP A 351 9.76 24.95 15.07
C TRP A 351 10.78 25.55 14.09
N THR A 352 12.07 25.33 14.36
CA THR A 352 13.15 25.69 13.42
C THR A 352 13.34 24.58 12.41
N LEU A 353 13.20 24.90 11.12
CA LEU A 353 13.30 23.95 10.02
C LEU A 353 14.62 24.08 9.26
N HIS A 354 15.26 22.93 9.00
CA HIS A 354 16.44 22.79 8.17
C HIS A 354 16.19 21.77 7.06
N GLU A 355 16.11 22.22 5.81
CA GLU A 355 16.12 21.29 4.67
C GLU A 355 17.55 20.90 4.33
N VAL A 356 17.78 19.60 4.20
CA VAL A 356 19.12 19.03 3.97
C VAL A 356 19.10 18.21 2.68
N ASP A 357 20.11 18.41 1.84
CA ASP A 357 20.32 17.54 0.69
C ASP A 357 20.93 16.23 1.17
N VAL A 358 20.19 15.15 0.97
CA VAL A 358 20.56 13.78 1.38
C VAL A 358 20.50 12.87 0.17
N ASP A 359 21.59 12.14 -0.08
CA ASP A 359 21.61 11.13 -1.13
C ASP A 359 20.59 10.00 -0.81
N GLY A 360 19.64 9.79 -1.72
CA GLY A 360 18.58 8.82 -1.51
C GLY A 360 17.51 8.82 -2.60
N PRO A 361 16.52 7.93 -2.47
CA PRO A 361 15.40 7.90 -3.41
C PRO A 361 14.55 9.16 -3.35
N ALA A 362 13.77 9.41 -4.39
CA ALA A 362 12.81 10.51 -4.43
C ALA A 362 11.87 10.49 -3.23
N THR A 363 11.47 11.68 -2.76
CA THR A 363 10.54 11.86 -1.63
C THR A 363 9.32 12.68 -2.07
N ALA A 364 8.20 12.54 -1.34
CA ALA A 364 7.02 13.35 -1.53
C ALA A 364 6.34 13.69 -0.20
N VAL A 365 5.88 14.93 -0.09
CA VAL A 365 5.14 15.43 1.08
C VAL A 365 3.74 14.82 1.18
N GLU A 366 3.19 14.36 0.06
CA GLU A 366 1.87 13.74 -0.03
C GLU A 366 1.81 12.34 0.61
N VAL A 367 2.96 11.69 0.82
CA VAL A 367 2.99 10.37 1.47
C VAL A 367 2.45 10.50 2.88
N ARG A 368 1.38 9.79 3.15
CA ARG A 368 0.56 9.80 4.38
C ARG A 368 1.12 10.61 5.54
N ALA A 369 0.57 11.79 5.77
CA ALA A 369 0.91 12.67 6.92
C ALA A 369 2.41 13.04 7.05
N ALA A 370 3.23 12.90 5.98
CA ALA A 370 4.66 13.20 6.05
C ALA A 370 4.91 14.67 6.44
N GLY A 371 5.89 14.87 7.29
CA GLY A 371 6.29 16.19 7.81
C GLY A 371 5.54 16.58 9.07
N TRP A 372 4.22 16.63 9.05
CA TRP A 372 3.47 17.07 10.21
C TRP A 372 3.28 15.97 11.27
N ALA A 373 3.18 14.68 10.86
CA ALA A 373 3.01 13.61 11.82
C ALA A 373 4.23 13.41 12.71
N GLU A 374 5.44 13.56 12.18
CA GLU A 374 6.68 13.53 12.95
C GLU A 374 6.68 14.61 14.05
N ILE A 375 6.31 15.83 13.69
CA ILE A 375 6.24 16.95 14.64
C ILE A 375 5.11 16.74 15.66
N ALA A 376 3.94 16.23 15.22
CA ALA A 376 2.84 15.90 16.12
C ALA A 376 3.26 14.87 17.18
N VAL A 377 4.00 13.84 16.76
CA VAL A 377 4.57 12.81 17.66
C VAL A 377 5.53 13.44 18.67
N MET A 378 6.43 14.31 18.21
CA MET A 378 7.37 14.98 19.09
C MET A 378 6.66 15.90 20.10
N LYS A 379 5.69 16.72 19.65
CA LYS A 379 4.88 17.57 20.54
C LYS A 379 4.09 16.73 21.56
N SER A 380 3.51 15.59 21.14
CA SER A 380 2.80 14.68 22.04
C SER A 380 3.72 14.11 23.13
N SER A 381 5.00 13.87 22.84
CA SER A 381 5.94 13.25 23.78
C SER A 381 6.22 14.11 25.02
N VAL A 382 6.12 15.42 24.92
CA VAL A 382 6.31 16.40 26.01
C VAL A 382 4.98 16.93 26.56
N SER A 383 3.87 16.59 25.95
CA SER A 383 2.53 16.96 26.43
C SER A 383 2.03 16.00 27.50
N ALA A 384 1.12 16.48 28.38
CA ALA A 384 0.44 15.61 29.32
C ALA A 384 -0.43 14.58 28.60
N VAL A 385 -0.30 13.33 28.99
CA VAL A 385 -1.14 12.24 28.46
C VAL A 385 -2.58 12.45 28.96
N THR A 386 -3.53 12.43 28.05
CA THR A 386 -4.95 12.56 28.39
C THR A 386 -5.49 11.24 28.98
N GLU A 387 -6.71 11.26 29.50
CA GLU A 387 -7.39 10.02 29.93
C GLU A 387 -7.56 8.98 28.80
N TRP A 388 -7.55 9.45 27.52
CA TRP A 388 -7.67 8.63 26.32
C TRP A 388 -6.33 8.27 25.67
N GLY A 389 -5.20 8.72 26.22
CA GLY A 389 -3.86 8.49 25.71
C GLY A 389 -3.21 9.70 25.07
N ASP A 390 -2.30 9.45 24.14
CA ASP A 390 -1.62 10.48 23.35
C ASP A 390 -2.61 11.17 22.40
N TYR A 391 -2.56 12.51 22.36
CA TYR A 391 -3.50 13.35 21.61
C TYR A 391 -2.82 14.08 20.46
N VAL A 392 -3.45 14.07 19.30
CA VAL A 392 -2.96 14.74 18.10
C VAL A 392 -4.11 15.47 17.39
N VAL A 393 -3.82 16.63 16.84
CA VAL A 393 -4.68 17.38 15.91
C VAL A 393 -4.00 17.44 14.56
N ALA A 394 -4.67 16.95 13.52
CA ALA A 394 -4.20 17.04 12.14
C ALA A 394 -4.37 18.45 11.56
N PRO A 395 -3.63 18.85 10.51
CA PRO A 395 -3.76 20.17 9.88
C PRO A 395 -5.18 20.52 9.43
N GLU A 396 -5.98 19.52 9.03
CA GLU A 396 -7.37 19.69 8.59
C GLU A 396 -8.38 19.74 9.76
N GLY A 397 -7.91 19.67 11.02
CA GLY A 397 -8.72 19.76 12.22
C GLY A 397 -9.24 18.43 12.77
N ALA A 398 -8.94 17.29 12.13
CA ALA A 398 -9.25 15.98 12.72
C ALA A 398 -8.46 15.77 14.01
N GLN A 399 -9.10 15.17 15.02
CA GLN A 399 -8.52 14.90 16.32
C GLN A 399 -8.47 13.41 16.56
N ALA A 400 -7.36 12.91 17.13
CA ALA A 400 -7.24 11.52 17.50
C ALA A 400 -6.53 11.37 18.85
N TRP A 401 -6.97 10.38 19.62
CA TRP A 401 -6.36 9.92 20.86
C TRP A 401 -5.98 8.46 20.69
N ALA A 402 -4.83 8.06 21.18
CA ALA A 402 -4.38 6.68 21.09
C ALA A 402 -3.68 6.21 22.35
N ARG A 403 -3.91 4.94 22.67
CA ARG A 403 -3.19 4.19 23.70
C ARG A 403 -2.69 2.88 23.09
N VAL A 404 -1.44 2.52 23.39
CA VAL A 404 -0.83 1.26 23.00
C VAL A 404 -0.31 0.57 24.24
N ASP A 405 -0.76 -0.64 24.48
CA ASP A 405 -0.31 -1.47 25.60
C ASP A 405 -0.22 -2.95 25.19
N LYS A 406 -0.09 -3.86 26.18
CA LYS A 406 -0.02 -5.31 25.96
C LYS A 406 -1.30 -5.92 25.39
N ASP A 407 -2.44 -5.26 25.57
CA ASP A 407 -3.75 -5.76 25.17
C ASP A 407 -4.12 -5.32 23.74
N GLY A 408 -3.42 -4.29 23.19
CA GLY A 408 -3.60 -3.83 21.83
C GLY A 408 -3.47 -2.32 21.64
N ILE A 409 -4.18 -1.84 20.64
CA ILE A 409 -4.25 -0.42 20.27
C ILE A 409 -5.68 0.07 20.47
N GLN A 410 -5.89 1.08 21.29
CA GLN A 410 -7.15 1.77 21.48
C GLN A 410 -7.07 3.16 20.88
N VAL A 411 -8.05 3.51 20.07
CA VAL A 411 -8.10 4.79 19.35
C VAL A 411 -9.47 5.41 19.50
N ARG A 412 -9.49 6.72 19.74
CA ARG A 412 -10.67 7.55 19.62
C ARG A 412 -10.40 8.61 18.56
N VAL A 413 -11.34 8.85 17.64
CA VAL A 413 -11.16 9.80 16.55
C VAL A 413 -12.41 10.64 16.33
N GLN A 414 -12.20 11.94 16.13
CA GLN A 414 -13.22 12.92 15.75
C GLN A 414 -12.77 13.63 14.47
N CYS A 415 -13.55 13.48 13.40
CA CYS A 415 -13.20 14.02 12.07
C CYS A 415 -14.46 14.49 11.30
N GLY A 416 -15.38 15.14 12.02
CA GLY A 416 -16.62 15.63 11.47
C GLY A 416 -17.66 14.51 11.23
N ARG A 417 -18.53 14.72 10.24
CA ARG A 417 -19.57 13.74 9.89
C ARG A 417 -18.96 12.42 9.46
N VAL A 418 -19.44 11.35 10.04
CA VAL A 418 -18.91 9.99 9.80
C VAL A 418 -19.12 9.54 8.35
N LEU A 419 -20.23 9.92 7.69
CA LEU A 419 -20.69 9.52 6.35
C LEU A 419 -20.93 8.01 6.23
N ASP A 420 -19.91 7.18 6.46
CA ASP A 420 -19.99 5.72 6.52
C ASP A 420 -19.04 5.19 7.60
N GLU A 421 -19.60 4.56 8.62
CA GLU A 421 -18.86 4.07 9.78
C GLU A 421 -17.89 2.95 9.41
N THR A 422 -18.32 2.02 8.55
CA THR A 422 -17.49 0.87 8.13
C THR A 422 -16.22 1.32 7.41
N VAL A 423 -16.35 2.26 6.48
CA VAL A 423 -15.19 2.79 5.74
C VAL A 423 -14.27 3.56 6.67
N LEU A 424 -14.80 4.51 7.47
CA LEU A 424 -13.98 5.31 8.38
C LEU A 424 -13.23 4.41 9.36
N ARG A 425 -13.92 3.46 9.99
CA ARG A 425 -13.31 2.51 10.91
C ARG A 425 -12.21 1.69 10.24
N SER A 426 -12.47 1.17 9.04
CA SER A 426 -11.47 0.38 8.27
C SER A 426 -10.21 1.19 7.97
N TYR A 427 -10.35 2.46 7.55
CA TYR A 427 -9.20 3.34 7.29
C TYR A 427 -8.44 3.68 8.58
N CYS A 428 -9.12 3.88 9.69
CA CYS A 428 -8.49 4.12 10.99
C CYS A 428 -7.72 2.88 11.48
N ILE A 429 -8.26 1.66 11.32
CA ILE A 429 -7.55 0.41 11.63
C ILE A 429 -6.28 0.28 10.76
N GLY A 430 -6.40 0.54 9.45
CA GLY A 430 -5.25 0.52 8.54
C GLY A 430 -4.19 1.55 8.91
N ALA A 431 -4.60 2.75 9.34
CA ALA A 431 -3.72 3.81 9.80
C ALA A 431 -2.97 3.42 11.09
N ALA A 432 -3.68 2.85 12.05
CA ALA A 432 -3.09 2.36 13.30
C ALA A 432 -2.06 1.25 13.03
N HIS A 433 -2.39 0.32 12.15
CA HIS A 433 -1.45 -0.74 11.72
C HIS A 433 -0.20 -0.17 11.04
N MET A 434 -0.36 0.82 10.14
CA MET A 434 0.79 1.47 9.49
C MET A 434 1.64 2.24 10.48
N ALA A 435 1.04 2.96 11.43
CA ALA A 435 1.76 3.71 12.46
C ALA A 435 2.59 2.79 13.36
N LEU A 436 2.00 1.66 13.78
CA LEU A 436 2.70 0.62 14.53
C LEU A 436 3.93 0.11 13.76
N GLY A 437 3.75 -0.18 12.45
CA GLY A 437 4.83 -0.61 11.56
C GLY A 437 5.91 0.46 11.42
N TRP A 438 5.54 1.70 11.20
CA TRP A 438 6.46 2.82 11.04
C TRP A 438 7.39 2.99 12.25
N VAL A 439 6.85 2.92 13.46
CA VAL A 439 7.66 3.01 14.68
C VAL A 439 8.53 1.77 14.91
N ARG A 440 7.99 0.57 14.64
CA ARG A 440 8.64 -0.69 15.05
C ARG A 440 9.55 -1.32 14.00
N SER A 441 9.12 -1.38 12.74
CA SER A 441 9.73 -2.30 11.77
C SER A 441 9.90 -1.75 10.36
N GLU A 442 9.16 -0.71 9.96
CA GLU A 442 9.16 -0.25 8.57
C GLU A 442 10.33 0.69 8.27
N GLY A 443 11.04 0.38 7.21
CA GLY A 443 12.14 1.17 6.68
C GLY A 443 12.78 0.45 5.51
N ILE A 444 13.56 1.14 4.70
CA ILE A 444 14.39 0.56 3.66
C ILE A 444 15.83 1.01 3.81
N ALA A 445 16.77 0.11 3.54
CA ALA A 445 18.17 0.44 3.47
C ALA A 445 18.49 1.14 2.14
N VAL A 446 19.34 2.15 2.24
CA VAL A 446 19.87 2.91 1.10
C VAL A 446 21.39 2.85 1.20
N ASN A 447 22.08 2.57 0.09
CA ASN A 447 23.53 2.49 0.06
C ASN A 447 24.17 3.90 0.06
N GLU A 448 25.50 3.96 0.11
CA GLU A 448 26.27 5.21 0.10
C GLU A 448 26.10 6.06 -1.18
N ASN A 449 25.57 5.50 -2.26
CA ASN A 449 25.25 6.20 -3.50
C ASN A 449 23.79 6.67 -3.58
N GLY A 450 23.04 6.56 -2.49
CA GLY A 450 21.62 6.93 -2.45
C GLY A 450 20.67 5.91 -3.08
N GLU A 451 21.11 4.68 -3.40
CA GLU A 451 20.28 3.69 -4.06
C GLU A 451 19.59 2.77 -3.03
N PRO A 452 18.27 2.52 -3.15
CA PRO A 452 17.59 1.53 -2.33
C PRO A 452 18.15 0.12 -2.57
N VAL A 453 18.47 -0.60 -1.50
CA VAL A 453 18.96 -1.99 -1.55
C VAL A 453 17.92 -3.00 -1.06
N ASP A 454 16.93 -2.57 -0.32
CA ASP A 454 15.77 -3.36 0.10
C ASP A 454 14.68 -3.34 -0.99
N LEU A 455 14.83 -4.20 -2.00
CA LEU A 455 13.99 -4.18 -3.20
C LEU A 455 12.81 -5.17 -3.15
N THR A 456 12.71 -5.96 -2.09
CA THR A 456 11.63 -6.96 -1.98
C THR A 456 10.54 -6.51 -1.03
N ILE A 457 9.29 -6.85 -1.35
CA ILE A 457 8.14 -6.41 -0.55
C ILE A 457 8.19 -6.85 0.92
N ARG A 458 8.90 -7.93 1.23
CA ARG A 458 9.10 -8.40 2.60
C ARG A 458 10.18 -7.62 3.36
N SER A 459 11.12 -7.01 2.64
CA SER A 459 12.19 -6.24 3.29
C SER A 459 11.72 -4.85 3.76
N PHE A 460 10.51 -4.41 3.41
CA PHE A 460 9.96 -3.13 3.87
C PHE A 460 9.58 -3.10 5.34
N GLY A 461 9.47 -4.25 6.01
CA GLY A 461 9.15 -4.34 7.42
C GLY A 461 7.66 -4.20 7.76
N VAL A 462 6.76 -4.28 6.77
CA VAL A 462 5.30 -4.22 7.02
C VAL A 462 4.87 -5.38 7.93
N ILE A 463 4.12 -5.07 8.98
CA ILE A 463 3.65 -6.04 9.98
C ILE A 463 2.75 -7.10 9.31
N ARG A 464 2.99 -8.37 9.65
CA ARG A 464 2.22 -9.49 9.08
C ARG A 464 0.87 -9.63 9.77
N ALA A 465 -0.07 -10.30 9.10
CA ALA A 465 -1.40 -10.59 9.65
C ALA A 465 -1.35 -11.25 11.04
N VAL A 466 -0.42 -12.20 11.23
CA VAL A 466 -0.27 -12.94 12.48
C VAL A 466 0.37 -12.14 13.63
N ASP A 467 1.05 -11.04 13.31
CA ASP A 467 1.73 -10.17 14.27
C ASP A 467 0.93 -8.89 14.57
N THR A 468 -0.22 -8.74 13.94
CA THR A 468 -1.09 -7.56 14.14
C THR A 468 -1.85 -7.68 15.47
N PRO A 469 -1.70 -6.71 16.39
CA PRO A 469 -2.47 -6.71 17.63
C PRO A 469 -3.95 -6.39 17.38
N ALA A 470 -4.77 -6.56 18.41
CA ALA A 470 -6.15 -6.03 18.39
C ALA A 470 -6.12 -4.49 18.25
N ILE A 471 -7.02 -3.95 17.44
CA ILE A 471 -7.16 -2.50 17.20
C ILE A 471 -8.61 -2.12 17.40
N GLU A 472 -8.87 -1.32 18.41
CA GLU A 472 -10.21 -0.83 18.75
C GLU A 472 -10.33 0.63 18.32
N ILE A 473 -11.39 0.96 17.60
CA ILE A 473 -11.66 2.32 17.11
C ILE A 473 -13.00 2.80 17.65
N GLU A 474 -12.98 3.89 18.41
CA GLU A 474 -14.16 4.66 18.79
C GLU A 474 -14.29 5.87 17.86
N LEU A 475 -15.41 5.96 17.13
CA LEU A 475 -15.74 7.08 16.27
C LEU A 475 -16.60 8.09 17.02
N VAL A 476 -16.12 9.33 17.11
CA VAL A 476 -16.89 10.43 17.72
C VAL A 476 -17.48 11.28 16.60
N ALA A 477 -18.79 11.18 16.41
CA ALA A 477 -19.50 11.95 15.40
C ALA A 477 -19.64 13.43 15.80
N SER A 478 -19.58 14.33 14.82
CA SER A 478 -20.00 15.74 14.96
C SER A 478 -20.69 16.20 13.67
N ASP A 479 -21.33 17.37 13.71
CA ASP A 479 -22.02 17.97 12.56
C ASP A 479 -21.05 18.73 11.63
N ASP A 480 -19.78 18.86 12.01
CA ASP A 480 -18.77 19.52 11.23
C ASP A 480 -18.54 18.82 9.86
N PRO A 481 -18.03 19.54 8.85
CA PRO A 481 -17.63 18.91 7.60
C PRO A 481 -16.70 17.70 7.82
N ALA A 482 -16.93 16.64 7.06
CA ALA A 482 -16.07 15.46 7.13
C ALA A 482 -14.67 15.78 6.61
N VAL A 483 -13.65 15.48 7.41
CA VAL A 483 -12.22 15.61 7.07
C VAL A 483 -11.51 14.26 7.25
N ASN A 484 -10.26 14.15 6.77
CA ASN A 484 -9.48 12.93 6.90
C ASN A 484 -9.16 12.64 8.37
N GLY A 485 -9.73 11.55 8.89
CA GLY A 485 -9.52 11.10 10.27
C GLY A 485 -8.35 10.12 10.41
N SER A 486 -8.10 9.32 9.39
CA SER A 486 -7.09 8.26 9.47
C SER A 486 -5.65 8.77 9.57
N ASP A 487 -5.36 9.96 9.06
CA ASP A 487 -4.02 10.55 9.21
C ASP A 487 -3.79 11.07 10.64
N ALA A 488 -4.82 11.60 11.33
CA ALA A 488 -4.73 11.92 12.75
C ALA A 488 -4.51 10.67 13.60
N VAL A 489 -5.24 9.58 13.29
CA VAL A 489 -5.05 8.25 13.92
C VAL A 489 -3.63 7.75 13.71
N PHE A 490 -3.09 7.86 12.48
CA PHE A 490 -1.72 7.47 12.18
C PHE A 490 -0.72 8.18 13.11
N ALA A 491 -0.83 9.49 13.26
CA ALA A 491 0.09 10.27 14.11
C ALA A 491 -0.10 9.96 15.61
N ALA A 492 -1.35 9.84 16.09
CA ALA A 492 -1.63 9.54 17.50
C ALA A 492 -1.14 8.14 17.91
N VAL A 493 -1.37 7.12 17.05
CA VAL A 493 -0.88 5.75 17.30
C VAL A 493 0.65 5.69 17.22
N ALA A 494 1.29 6.44 16.34
CA ALA A 494 2.76 6.52 16.31
C ALA A 494 3.30 7.11 17.61
N ALA A 495 2.70 8.19 18.14
CA ALA A 495 3.07 8.80 19.43
C ALA A 495 2.91 7.80 20.58
N ALA A 496 1.76 7.15 20.67
CA ALA A 496 1.49 6.16 21.72
C ALA A 496 2.42 4.94 21.63
N THR A 497 2.72 4.47 20.41
CA THR A 497 3.67 3.36 20.19
C THR A 497 5.08 3.75 20.61
N TRP A 498 5.52 4.96 20.27
CA TRP A 498 6.84 5.48 20.64
C TRP A 498 6.99 5.63 22.16
N ARG A 499 5.95 6.17 22.82
CA ARG A 499 5.89 6.25 24.29
C ARG A 499 5.94 4.86 24.93
N ALA A 500 5.14 3.91 24.45
CA ALA A 500 5.14 2.53 24.96
C ALA A 500 6.50 1.82 24.78
N ALA A 501 7.29 2.23 23.78
CA ALA A 501 8.64 1.73 23.55
C ALA A 501 9.72 2.45 24.39
N GLY A 502 9.37 3.46 25.20
CA GLY A 502 10.31 4.22 26.04
C GLY A 502 11.11 5.27 25.29
N PHE A 503 10.56 5.85 24.22
CA PHE A 503 11.14 6.92 23.42
C PHE A 503 12.51 6.63 22.80
N PRO A 504 12.70 5.50 22.08
CA PRO A 504 13.96 5.23 21.41
C PRO A 504 14.27 6.32 20.38
N ALA A 505 15.52 6.77 20.34
CA ALA A 505 15.95 7.89 19.50
C ALA A 505 15.96 7.60 18.00
N GLN A 506 15.69 6.36 17.58
CA GLN A 506 15.68 5.95 16.17
C GLN A 506 14.48 5.08 15.83
N TRP A 507 13.90 5.31 14.66
CA TRP A 507 12.91 4.44 14.05
C TRP A 507 13.44 3.84 12.73
N PRO A 508 13.07 2.58 12.44
CA PRO A 508 12.31 1.64 13.27
C PRO A 508 13.12 1.17 14.50
N CYS A 509 12.44 0.94 15.62
CA CYS A 509 13.11 0.63 16.89
C CYS A 509 13.28 -0.88 17.19
N GLN A 510 12.71 -1.78 16.36
CA GLN A 510 12.73 -3.24 16.55
C GLN A 510 13.29 -4.00 15.33
N ARG A 511 14.05 -3.34 14.48
CA ARG A 511 14.62 -3.95 13.27
C ARG A 511 16.10 -4.29 13.42
#